data_465f7257d68eb88ba81d3b77918828a7
#
_entry.id   465f7257d68eb88ba81d3b77918828a7
#
_cell.length_a   1.000
_cell.length_b   1.000
_cell.length_c   1.000
_cell.angle_alpha   90.00
_cell.angle_beta   90.00
_cell.angle_gamma   90.00
#
_symmetry.space_group_name_H-M   'P 1'
#
loop_
_entity.id
_entity.type
_entity.pdbx_description
1 polymer ?
#
loop_
_entity_poly.entity_id
_entity_poly.type
_entity_poly.pdbx_seq_one_letter_code
_entity_poly.pdbx_strand_id
1 'polypeptide(L)'
;MKITVVGGSQGTGAQLAIAAVRAGHDVTAVSRSGNVPDGVTAVVGSATDAEVARAAVSGADAVVITVGDAKGVTHARAAVTRSIVAAMRESGVRRLVVQSSLGAGDSGKQLPVPLRQLMKVLLAKPLADHNEQEKAVRESGLDWTIVRPTGLKDTPARGTWRAHEVSDGETLGGTIPRVDLAAFMLEVVADDSAVAKAFGISS
;
A
#
# COMPACT_ATOMS: atom_id res chain seq x y z
N MET A 1 7.37 0.87 17.12
CA MET A 1 6.50 1.86 16.43
C MET A 1 5.04 1.43 16.54
N LYS A 2 4.15 2.39 16.49
CA LYS A 2 2.71 2.16 16.31
C LYS A 2 2.37 2.28 14.83
N ILE A 3 1.95 1.19 14.20
CA ILE A 3 1.70 1.12 12.76
C ILE A 3 0.21 0.86 12.49
N THR A 4 -0.43 1.72 11.73
CA THR A 4 -1.80 1.49 11.27
C THR A 4 -1.80 0.90 9.87
N VAL A 5 -2.47 -0.24 9.69
CA VAL A 5 -2.63 -0.94 8.39
C VAL A 5 -4.07 -0.82 7.90
N VAL A 6 -4.29 -0.01 6.89
CA VAL A 6 -5.58 0.14 6.22
C VAL A 6 -5.72 -0.93 5.14
N GLY A 7 -6.66 -1.86 5.36
CA GLY A 7 -6.77 -3.09 4.56
C GLY A 7 -6.02 -4.28 5.17
N GLY A 8 -5.80 -4.29 6.48
CA GLY A 8 -5.01 -5.28 7.21
C GLY A 8 -5.70 -6.63 7.48
N SER A 9 -6.93 -6.85 6.99
CA SER A 9 -7.69 -8.07 7.26
C SER A 9 -7.36 -9.26 6.34
N GLN A 10 -6.76 -9.02 5.19
CA GLN A 10 -6.42 -10.06 4.20
C GLN A 10 -5.29 -9.65 3.25
N GLY A 11 -4.82 -10.60 2.45
CA GLY A 11 -3.82 -10.35 1.41
C GLY A 11 -2.52 -9.75 1.95
N THR A 12 -1.95 -8.78 1.22
CA THR A 12 -0.69 -8.13 1.61
C THR A 12 -0.80 -7.44 2.97
N GLY A 13 -1.93 -6.78 3.26
CA GLY A 13 -2.13 -6.07 4.52
C GLY A 13 -2.10 -6.99 5.73
N ALA A 14 -2.73 -8.17 5.65
CA ALA A 14 -2.65 -9.16 6.73
C ALA A 14 -1.22 -9.68 6.92
N GLN A 15 -0.48 -9.96 5.82
CA GLN A 15 0.91 -10.39 5.89
C GLN A 15 1.79 -9.31 6.54
N LEU A 16 1.56 -8.04 6.18
CA LEU A 16 2.28 -6.90 6.77
C LEU A 16 1.96 -6.75 8.26
N ALA A 17 0.69 -6.84 8.64
CA ALA A 17 0.28 -6.75 10.05
C ALA A 17 0.94 -7.87 10.89
N ILE A 18 0.93 -9.12 10.37
CA ILE A 18 1.61 -10.26 11.02
C ILE A 18 3.12 -10.01 11.15
N ALA A 19 3.77 -9.54 10.07
CA ALA A 19 5.21 -9.27 10.08
C ALA A 19 5.56 -8.15 11.08
N ALA A 20 4.75 -7.09 11.13
CA ALA A 20 4.95 -5.97 12.05
C ALA A 20 4.78 -6.39 13.52
N VAL A 21 3.77 -7.20 13.86
CA VAL A 21 3.59 -7.76 15.22
C VAL A 21 4.79 -8.62 15.60
N ARG A 22 5.26 -9.49 14.69
CA ARG A 22 6.46 -10.34 14.94
C ARG A 22 7.73 -9.53 15.14
N ALA A 23 7.83 -8.37 14.51
CA ALA A 23 8.94 -7.42 14.68
C ALA A 23 8.81 -6.56 15.97
N GLY A 24 7.77 -6.78 16.79
CA GLY A 24 7.58 -6.08 18.06
C GLY A 24 6.91 -4.71 17.92
N HIS A 25 6.23 -4.43 16.81
CA HIS A 25 5.45 -3.21 16.64
C HIS A 25 4.04 -3.35 17.23
N ASP A 26 3.48 -2.25 17.69
CA ASP A 26 2.07 -2.11 18.05
C ASP A 26 1.25 -1.86 16.77
N VAL A 27 0.36 -2.77 16.42
CA VAL A 27 -0.32 -2.77 15.13
C VAL A 27 -1.83 -2.59 15.28
N THR A 28 -2.35 -1.58 14.60
CA THR A 28 -3.79 -1.37 14.42
C THR A 28 -4.17 -1.66 12.97
N ALA A 29 -5.29 -2.33 12.73
CA ALA A 29 -5.80 -2.56 11.38
C ALA A 29 -7.25 -2.10 11.22
N VAL A 30 -7.53 -1.39 10.14
CA VAL A 30 -8.91 -1.06 9.75
C VAL A 30 -9.52 -2.24 9.02
N SER A 31 -10.62 -2.76 9.56
CA SER A 31 -11.36 -3.88 9.00
C SER A 31 -12.86 -3.65 9.08
N ARG A 32 -13.57 -3.86 7.97
CA ARG A 32 -15.04 -3.73 7.93
C ARG A 32 -15.76 -4.81 8.76
N SER A 33 -15.18 -5.98 8.88
CA SER A 33 -15.74 -7.13 9.62
C SER A 33 -15.19 -7.26 11.03
N GLY A 34 -14.16 -6.50 11.40
CA GLY A 34 -13.42 -6.69 12.66
C GLY A 34 -12.42 -7.85 12.62
N ASN A 35 -12.40 -8.66 11.56
CA ASN A 35 -11.45 -9.75 11.44
C ASN A 35 -10.06 -9.20 11.13
N VAL A 36 -9.12 -9.46 12.01
CA VAL A 36 -7.69 -9.08 11.88
C VAL A 36 -6.81 -10.24 12.40
N PRO A 37 -5.54 -10.28 12.02
CA PRO A 37 -4.60 -11.27 12.56
C PRO A 37 -4.42 -11.16 14.09
N ASP A 38 -3.98 -12.25 14.70
CA ASP A 38 -3.67 -12.28 16.13
C ASP A 38 -2.62 -11.22 16.51
N GLY A 39 -2.83 -10.58 17.65
CA GLY A 39 -1.95 -9.52 18.15
C GLY A 39 -2.18 -8.15 17.50
N VAL A 40 -3.15 -8.02 16.60
CA VAL A 40 -3.52 -6.77 15.92
C VAL A 40 -4.78 -6.18 16.55
N THR A 41 -4.77 -4.89 16.85
CA THR A 41 -5.96 -4.16 17.31
C THR A 41 -6.86 -3.81 16.12
N ALA A 42 -8.15 -4.16 16.19
CA ALA A 42 -9.10 -3.85 15.14
C ALA A 42 -9.77 -2.48 15.34
N VAL A 43 -9.77 -1.64 14.31
CA VAL A 43 -10.70 -0.52 14.17
C VAL A 43 -11.78 -0.95 13.17
N VAL A 44 -12.99 -1.17 13.68
CA VAL A 44 -14.08 -1.73 12.87
C VAL A 44 -14.81 -0.63 12.12
N GLY A 45 -14.91 -0.76 10.81
CA GLY A 45 -15.63 0.17 9.96
C GLY A 45 -15.00 0.38 8.58
N SER A 46 -15.55 1.33 7.84
CA SER A 46 -15.02 1.71 6.54
C SER A 46 -13.99 2.83 6.69
N ALA A 47 -12.81 2.67 6.12
CA ALA A 47 -11.80 3.73 6.10
C ALA A 47 -12.21 4.98 5.27
N THR A 48 -13.36 4.96 4.59
CA THR A 48 -13.95 6.15 3.97
C THR A 48 -14.81 6.96 4.94
N ASP A 49 -15.14 6.39 6.11
CA ASP A 49 -15.79 7.10 7.21
C ASP A 49 -14.74 7.91 7.97
N ALA A 50 -15.01 9.21 8.17
CA ALA A 50 -14.06 10.14 8.78
C ALA A 50 -13.78 9.80 10.25
N GLU A 51 -14.77 9.31 11.01
CA GLU A 51 -14.56 8.90 12.41
C GLU A 51 -13.67 7.67 12.50
N VAL A 52 -13.94 6.67 11.64
CA VAL A 52 -13.12 5.45 11.54
C VAL A 52 -11.69 5.80 11.11
N ALA A 53 -11.52 6.69 10.13
CA ALA A 53 -10.21 7.14 9.68
C ALA A 53 -9.43 7.85 10.80
N ARG A 54 -10.07 8.79 11.55
CA ARG A 54 -9.45 9.46 12.69
C ARG A 54 -9.06 8.50 13.80
N ALA A 55 -9.97 7.59 14.17
CA ALA A 55 -9.69 6.57 15.19
C ALA A 55 -8.50 5.69 14.78
N ALA A 56 -8.42 5.31 13.50
CA ALA A 56 -7.36 4.45 12.99
C ALA A 56 -5.97 5.10 13.02
N VAL A 57 -5.87 6.40 12.73
CA VAL A 57 -4.56 7.09 12.67
C VAL A 57 -4.14 7.69 14.01
N SER A 58 -5.03 7.69 15.01
CA SER A 58 -4.77 8.32 16.31
C SER A 58 -3.55 7.69 17.01
N GLY A 59 -2.53 8.51 17.25
CA GLY A 59 -1.29 8.11 17.91
C GLY A 59 -0.41 7.13 17.11
N ALA A 60 -0.66 6.96 15.81
CA ALA A 60 0.19 6.17 14.95
C ALA A 60 1.50 6.91 14.63
N ASP A 61 2.60 6.17 14.54
CA ASP A 61 3.88 6.66 14.01
C ASP A 61 3.89 6.62 12.47
N ALA A 62 3.22 5.61 11.91
CA ALA A 62 3.12 5.41 10.46
C ALA A 62 1.80 4.77 10.05
N VAL A 63 1.35 5.06 8.83
CA VAL A 63 0.17 4.47 8.22
C VAL A 63 0.55 3.76 6.92
N VAL A 64 0.06 2.53 6.75
CA VAL A 64 0.25 1.74 5.53
C VAL A 64 -1.10 1.43 4.89
N ILE A 65 -1.29 1.80 3.62
CA ILE A 65 -2.52 1.53 2.87
C ILE A 65 -2.28 0.38 1.89
N THR A 66 -3.03 -0.73 2.06
CA THR A 66 -2.94 -1.93 1.23
C THR A 66 -4.30 -2.36 0.67
N VAL A 67 -5.23 -1.40 0.51
CA VAL A 67 -6.60 -1.71 0.05
C VAL A 67 -6.58 -2.29 -1.36
N GLY A 68 -7.23 -3.46 -1.50
CA GLY A 68 -7.53 -4.08 -2.78
C GLY A 68 -8.82 -3.55 -3.42
N ASP A 69 -9.23 -4.18 -4.53
CA ASP A 69 -10.53 -3.90 -5.13
C ASP A 69 -11.67 -4.31 -4.18
N ALA A 70 -12.55 -3.39 -3.88
CA ALA A 70 -13.83 -3.73 -3.30
C ALA A 70 -14.80 -4.05 -4.46
N LYS A 71 -15.32 -5.28 -4.52
CA LYS A 71 -16.30 -5.67 -5.53
C LYS A 71 -17.46 -4.65 -5.58
N GLY A 72 -17.70 -4.09 -6.76
CA GLY A 72 -18.79 -3.14 -7.00
C GLY A 72 -18.53 -1.69 -6.60
N VAL A 73 -17.33 -1.33 -6.12
CA VAL A 73 -16.97 0.05 -5.77
C VAL A 73 -15.86 0.54 -6.71
N THR A 74 -16.20 1.45 -7.61
CA THR A 74 -15.22 2.18 -8.44
C THR A 74 -14.48 3.20 -7.58
N HIS A 75 -13.16 3.35 -7.81
CA HIS A 75 -12.29 4.31 -7.11
C HIS A 75 -12.20 4.12 -5.58
N ALA A 76 -12.37 2.90 -5.10
CA ALA A 76 -12.33 2.59 -3.67
C ALA A 76 -10.98 2.93 -3.02
N ARG A 77 -9.86 2.69 -3.72
CA ARG A 77 -8.50 2.99 -3.23
C ARG A 77 -8.29 4.49 -3.07
N ALA A 78 -8.65 5.26 -4.09
CA ALA A 78 -8.50 6.71 -4.06
C ALA A 78 -9.38 7.35 -2.96
N ALA A 79 -10.62 6.87 -2.79
CA ALA A 79 -11.52 7.37 -1.74
C ALA A 79 -10.98 7.10 -0.33
N VAL A 80 -10.54 5.85 -0.07
CA VAL A 80 -9.91 5.47 1.21
C VAL A 80 -8.65 6.30 1.45
N THR A 81 -7.80 6.45 0.43
CA THR A 81 -6.55 7.21 0.57
C THR A 81 -6.81 8.66 0.91
N ARG A 82 -7.75 9.32 0.25
CA ARG A 82 -8.13 10.71 0.58
C ARG A 82 -8.63 10.85 2.01
N SER A 83 -9.49 9.94 2.48
CA SER A 83 -10.00 9.95 3.85
C SER A 83 -8.87 9.81 4.89
N ILE A 84 -7.98 8.83 4.69
CA ILE A 84 -6.83 8.60 5.57
C ILE A 84 -5.85 9.77 5.54
N VAL A 85 -5.54 10.33 4.37
CA VAL A 85 -4.67 11.52 4.25
C VAL A 85 -5.26 12.71 5.02
N ALA A 86 -6.57 12.94 4.94
CA ALA A 86 -7.23 14.00 5.71
C ALA A 86 -7.06 13.77 7.22
N ALA A 87 -7.36 12.57 7.71
CA ALA A 87 -7.22 12.22 9.12
C ALA A 87 -5.75 12.31 9.61
N MET A 88 -4.77 11.89 8.79
CA MET A 88 -3.34 12.02 9.11
C MET A 88 -2.92 13.48 9.25
N ARG A 89 -3.38 14.36 8.35
CA ARG A 89 -3.10 15.80 8.43
C ARG A 89 -3.67 16.44 9.71
N GLU A 90 -4.90 16.05 10.07
CA GLU A 90 -5.56 16.53 11.28
C GLU A 90 -4.84 16.08 12.56
N SER A 91 -4.31 14.85 12.57
CA SER A 91 -3.63 14.24 13.73
C SER A 91 -2.13 14.51 13.81
N GLY A 92 -1.53 15.10 12.76
CA GLY A 92 -0.09 15.36 12.69
C GLY A 92 0.75 14.12 12.35
N VAL A 93 0.14 12.98 12.04
CA VAL A 93 0.85 11.76 11.59
C VAL A 93 1.37 11.97 10.17
N ARG A 94 2.66 11.76 9.96
CA ARG A 94 3.30 12.14 8.69
C ARG A 94 3.69 10.97 7.81
N ARG A 95 4.16 9.84 8.37
CA ARG A 95 4.70 8.72 7.59
C ARG A 95 3.61 7.89 6.93
N LEU A 96 3.59 7.84 5.60
CA LEU A 96 2.60 7.15 4.78
C LEU A 96 3.26 6.21 3.76
N VAL A 97 2.92 4.92 3.79
CA VAL A 97 3.32 3.96 2.76
C VAL A 97 2.08 3.43 2.04
N VAL A 98 2.08 3.43 0.72
CA VAL A 98 0.91 3.04 -0.07
C VAL A 98 1.26 1.96 -1.08
N GLN A 99 0.52 0.85 -1.05
CA GLN A 99 0.54 -0.14 -2.11
C GLN A 99 -0.27 0.35 -3.30
N SER A 100 0.39 0.54 -4.42
CA SER A 100 -0.18 0.80 -5.74
C SER A 100 -0.05 -0.44 -6.63
N SER A 101 0.21 -0.26 -7.91
CA SER A 101 0.42 -1.34 -8.88
C SER A 101 1.45 -0.93 -9.92
N LEU A 102 2.28 -1.86 -10.37
CA LEU A 102 3.12 -1.61 -11.53
C LEU A 102 2.25 -1.35 -12.77
N GLY A 103 2.58 -0.28 -13.49
CA GLY A 103 1.77 0.26 -14.58
C GLY A 103 0.99 1.53 -14.20
N ALA A 104 0.80 1.82 -12.90
CA ALA A 104 0.24 3.07 -12.44
C ALA A 104 1.27 4.22 -12.51
N GLY A 105 0.78 5.43 -12.59
CA GLY A 105 1.61 6.63 -12.71
C GLY A 105 2.55 6.55 -13.91
N ASP A 106 3.82 6.77 -13.67
CA ASP A 106 4.91 6.70 -14.65
C ASP A 106 5.55 5.32 -14.78
N SER A 107 5.20 4.35 -13.90
CA SER A 107 5.84 3.04 -13.83
C SER A 107 5.52 2.11 -15.02
N GLY A 108 4.61 2.51 -15.91
CA GLY A 108 4.44 1.83 -17.19
C GLY A 108 5.73 1.72 -18.01
N LYS A 109 6.72 2.58 -17.77
CA LYS A 109 8.05 2.53 -18.37
C LYS A 109 8.88 1.34 -17.90
N GLN A 110 8.62 0.83 -16.71
CA GLN A 110 9.28 -0.34 -16.13
C GLN A 110 8.70 -1.68 -16.65
N LEU A 111 7.61 -1.64 -17.42
CA LEU A 111 7.05 -2.83 -18.05
C LEU A 111 7.68 -3.09 -19.42
N PRO A 112 7.98 -4.36 -19.80
CA PRO A 112 8.32 -4.72 -21.16
C PRO A 112 7.29 -4.19 -22.16
N VAL A 113 7.74 -3.70 -23.32
CA VAL A 113 6.88 -2.98 -24.29
C VAL A 113 5.59 -3.73 -24.64
N PRO A 114 5.61 -5.04 -25.02
CA PRO A 114 4.38 -5.73 -25.37
C PRO A 114 3.42 -5.85 -24.18
N LEU A 115 3.94 -6.09 -22.98
CA LEU A 115 3.14 -6.21 -21.76
C LEU A 115 2.53 -4.87 -21.38
N ARG A 116 3.25 -3.77 -21.54
CA ARG A 116 2.75 -2.40 -21.27
C ARG A 116 1.50 -2.06 -22.08
N GLN A 117 1.47 -2.41 -23.36
CA GLN A 117 0.31 -2.15 -24.21
C GLN A 117 -0.89 -3.01 -23.81
N LEU A 118 -0.66 -4.29 -23.53
CA LEU A 118 -1.69 -5.21 -23.06
C LEU A 118 -2.30 -4.76 -21.73
N MET A 119 -1.48 -4.37 -20.76
CA MET A 119 -1.92 -3.90 -19.45
C MET A 119 -2.74 -2.62 -19.51
N LYS A 120 -2.38 -1.69 -20.40
CA LYS A 120 -3.17 -0.44 -20.61
C LYS A 120 -4.61 -0.71 -21.04
N VAL A 121 -4.85 -1.79 -21.80
CA VAL A 121 -6.20 -2.14 -22.26
C VAL A 121 -6.93 -2.97 -21.20
N LEU A 122 -6.30 -4.05 -20.71
CA LEU A 122 -6.95 -4.99 -19.80
C LEU A 122 -7.17 -4.43 -18.39
N LEU A 123 -6.28 -3.57 -17.91
CA LEU A 123 -6.31 -3.02 -16.55
C LEU A 123 -6.60 -1.52 -16.51
N ALA A 124 -7.22 -0.97 -17.56
CA ALA A 124 -7.51 0.46 -17.64
C ALA A 124 -8.25 1.00 -16.41
N LYS A 125 -9.31 0.32 -15.97
CA LYS A 125 -10.13 0.74 -14.81
C LYS A 125 -9.37 0.62 -13.48
N PRO A 126 -8.74 -0.53 -13.12
CA PRO A 126 -7.92 -0.63 -11.92
C PRO A 126 -6.77 0.36 -11.89
N LEU A 127 -6.08 0.57 -13.04
CA LEU A 127 -4.97 1.53 -13.12
C LEU A 127 -5.45 2.98 -12.97
N ALA A 128 -6.65 3.32 -13.43
CA ALA A 128 -7.23 4.65 -13.20
C ALA A 128 -7.42 4.95 -11.70
N ASP A 129 -7.94 3.97 -10.92
CA ASP A 129 -8.09 4.13 -9.47
C ASP A 129 -6.72 4.24 -8.75
N HIS A 130 -5.71 3.45 -9.18
CA HIS A 130 -4.35 3.59 -8.69
C HIS A 130 -3.73 4.94 -9.04
N ASN A 131 -3.96 5.47 -10.24
CA ASN A 131 -3.48 6.80 -10.64
C ASN A 131 -4.08 7.91 -9.77
N GLU A 132 -5.38 7.84 -9.50
CA GLU A 132 -6.08 8.75 -8.60
C GLU A 132 -5.56 8.64 -7.16
N GLN A 133 -5.29 7.41 -6.70
CA GLN A 133 -4.69 7.13 -5.41
C GLN A 133 -3.29 7.77 -5.31
N GLU A 134 -2.41 7.51 -6.27
CA GLU A 134 -1.06 8.07 -6.28
C GLU A 134 -1.04 9.60 -6.34
N LYS A 135 -1.98 10.19 -7.11
CA LYS A 135 -2.14 11.64 -7.14
C LYS A 135 -2.47 12.19 -5.75
N ALA A 136 -3.46 11.60 -5.06
CA ALA A 136 -3.82 12.02 -3.70
C ALA A 136 -2.65 11.87 -2.71
N VAL A 137 -1.82 10.83 -2.85
CA VAL A 137 -0.62 10.61 -2.05
C VAL A 137 0.43 11.69 -2.31
N ARG A 138 0.75 11.97 -3.58
CA ARG A 138 1.78 12.96 -3.95
C ARG A 138 1.40 14.38 -3.54
N GLU A 139 0.11 14.72 -3.60
CA GLU A 139 -0.44 16.02 -3.20
C GLU A 139 -0.71 16.11 -1.68
N SER A 140 -0.44 15.04 -0.92
CA SER A 140 -0.78 14.98 0.51
C SER A 140 0.07 15.91 1.39
N GLY A 141 1.29 16.25 1.00
CA GLY A 141 2.26 16.94 1.86
C GLY A 141 2.79 16.09 3.01
N LEU A 142 2.53 14.76 2.98
CA LEU A 142 3.03 13.79 3.95
C LEU A 142 4.39 13.22 3.52
N ASP A 143 5.03 12.49 4.42
CA ASP A 143 6.28 11.78 4.16
C ASP A 143 5.93 10.41 3.55
N TRP A 144 5.57 10.44 2.27
CA TRP A 144 5.00 9.29 1.58
C TRP A 144 6.04 8.41 0.87
N THR A 145 5.71 7.12 0.75
CA THR A 145 6.34 6.15 -0.17
C THR A 145 5.26 5.39 -0.93
N ILE A 146 5.42 5.23 -2.23
CA ILE A 146 4.53 4.43 -3.08
C ILE A 146 5.25 3.15 -3.47
N VAL A 147 4.61 1.99 -3.25
CA VAL A 147 5.12 0.68 -3.63
C VAL A 147 4.24 0.07 -4.71
N ARG A 148 4.81 -0.25 -5.86
CA ARG A 148 4.12 -0.68 -7.09
C ARG A 148 4.52 -2.12 -7.43
N PRO A 149 3.85 -3.13 -6.85
CA PRO A 149 4.18 -4.52 -7.12
C PRO A 149 3.77 -4.95 -8.54
N THR A 150 4.48 -5.95 -9.05
CA THR A 150 4.05 -6.80 -10.15
C THR A 150 2.88 -7.70 -9.73
N GLY A 151 2.53 -8.73 -10.51
CA GLY A 151 1.43 -9.65 -10.17
C GLY A 151 1.63 -10.31 -8.80
N LEU A 152 0.60 -10.21 -7.94
CA LEU A 152 0.66 -10.72 -6.57
C LEU A 152 0.33 -12.22 -6.53
N LYS A 153 1.06 -12.99 -5.70
CA LYS A 153 0.85 -14.42 -5.46
C LYS A 153 0.71 -14.75 -3.97
N ASP A 154 -0.12 -15.74 -3.67
CA ASP A 154 -0.25 -16.32 -2.34
C ASP A 154 0.62 -17.60 -2.29
N THR A 155 1.94 -17.41 -2.36
CA THR A 155 2.96 -18.45 -2.30
C THR A 155 3.90 -18.18 -1.12
N PRO A 156 4.69 -19.19 -0.68
CA PRO A 156 5.72 -18.96 0.33
C PRO A 156 6.68 -17.84 -0.07
N ALA A 157 7.29 -17.21 0.93
CA ALA A 157 8.31 -16.20 0.73
C ALA A 157 9.48 -16.74 -0.08
N ARG A 158 10.02 -15.91 -0.97
CA ARG A 158 11.31 -16.15 -1.63
C ARG A 158 12.46 -15.51 -0.85
N GLY A 159 12.15 -14.49 -0.04
CA GLY A 159 13.13 -13.72 0.72
C GLY A 159 14.03 -12.84 -0.12
N THR A 160 13.70 -12.66 -1.39
CA THR A 160 14.46 -11.82 -2.34
C THR A 160 13.51 -11.05 -3.24
N TRP A 161 13.86 -9.81 -3.54
CA TRP A 161 13.15 -8.94 -4.47
C TRP A 161 14.08 -7.93 -5.13
N ARG A 162 13.60 -7.36 -6.22
CA ARG A 162 14.23 -6.21 -6.89
C ARG A 162 13.25 -5.04 -6.79
N ALA A 163 13.70 -3.94 -6.20
CA ALA A 163 12.93 -2.71 -6.07
C ALA A 163 13.69 -1.57 -6.73
N HIS A 164 13.06 -0.88 -7.68
CA HIS A 164 13.68 0.18 -8.48
C HIS A 164 12.73 1.37 -8.66
N GLU A 165 13.28 2.56 -8.63
CA GLU A 165 12.59 3.76 -9.11
C GLU A 165 12.51 3.75 -10.65
N VAL A 166 11.57 4.52 -11.23
CA VAL A 166 11.46 4.63 -12.70
C VAL A 166 12.71 5.27 -13.30
N SER A 167 13.36 6.15 -12.55
CA SER A 167 14.62 6.82 -12.93
C SER A 167 15.78 5.86 -13.18
N ASP A 168 15.76 4.68 -12.56
CA ASP A 168 16.84 3.69 -12.68
C ASP A 168 16.90 3.02 -14.06
N GLY A 169 15.82 3.17 -14.86
CA GLY A 169 15.71 2.61 -16.20
C GLY A 169 15.48 1.09 -16.25
N GLU A 170 15.35 0.46 -15.08
CA GLU A 170 15.19 -0.99 -14.94
C GLU A 170 13.80 -1.46 -15.33
N THR A 171 13.71 -2.63 -15.96
CA THR A 171 12.45 -3.29 -16.26
C THR A 171 12.12 -4.37 -15.24
N LEU A 172 10.85 -4.44 -14.88
CA LEU A 172 10.32 -5.38 -13.91
C LEU A 172 9.26 -6.26 -14.56
N GLY A 173 9.21 -7.52 -14.16
CA GLY A 173 8.24 -8.49 -14.68
C GLY A 173 7.99 -9.61 -13.70
N GLY A 174 7.14 -10.56 -14.10
CA GLY A 174 6.82 -11.72 -13.27
C GLY A 174 5.83 -11.40 -12.15
N THR A 175 6.07 -11.97 -10.99
CA THR A 175 5.15 -11.89 -9.83
C THR A 175 5.95 -11.78 -8.54
N ILE A 176 5.30 -11.29 -7.48
CA ILE A 176 5.88 -11.23 -6.13
C ILE A 176 4.94 -11.92 -5.12
N PRO A 177 5.44 -12.76 -4.20
CA PRO A 177 4.69 -13.23 -3.06
C PRO A 177 4.22 -12.05 -2.18
N ARG A 178 2.96 -12.11 -1.72
CA ARG A 178 2.43 -11.04 -0.81
C ARG A 178 3.24 -10.91 0.46
N VAL A 179 3.83 -11.98 0.95
CA VAL A 179 4.67 -11.98 2.15
C VAL A 179 5.99 -11.23 1.91
N ASP A 180 6.61 -11.36 0.72
CA ASP A 180 7.81 -10.61 0.36
C ASP A 180 7.50 -9.12 0.15
N LEU A 181 6.37 -8.82 -0.51
CA LEU A 181 5.89 -7.44 -0.63
C LEU A 181 5.65 -6.80 0.74
N ALA A 182 5.02 -7.55 1.66
CA ALA A 182 4.77 -7.08 3.02
C ALA A 182 6.08 -6.80 3.78
N ALA A 183 7.08 -7.66 3.63
CA ALA A 183 8.40 -7.46 4.24
C ALA A 183 9.06 -6.18 3.71
N PHE A 184 9.11 -5.98 2.39
CA PHE A 184 9.64 -4.76 1.80
C PHE A 184 8.87 -3.51 2.26
N MET A 185 7.54 -3.57 2.29
CA MET A 185 6.74 -2.44 2.77
C MET A 185 7.01 -2.10 4.23
N LEU A 186 7.28 -3.10 5.07
CA LEU A 186 7.66 -2.88 6.47
C LEU A 186 9.05 -2.26 6.59
N GLU A 187 10.02 -2.68 5.76
CA GLU A 187 11.34 -2.06 5.71
C GLU A 187 11.26 -0.57 5.36
N VAL A 188 10.54 -0.22 4.30
CA VAL A 188 10.43 1.19 3.88
C VAL A 188 9.63 2.05 4.84
N VAL A 189 8.81 1.48 5.74
CA VAL A 189 8.14 2.27 6.79
C VAL A 189 9.15 2.99 7.68
N ALA A 190 10.26 2.34 8.03
CA ALA A 190 11.30 2.87 8.91
C ALA A 190 12.46 3.54 8.15
N ASP A 191 12.43 3.57 6.82
CA ASP A 191 13.49 4.12 5.98
C ASP A 191 13.17 5.55 5.53
N ASP A 192 13.80 6.53 6.15
CA ASP A 192 13.64 7.94 5.79
C ASP A 192 14.15 8.22 4.37
N SER A 193 15.09 7.43 3.86
CA SER A 193 15.60 7.58 2.50
C SER A 193 14.56 7.21 1.42
N ALA A 194 13.51 6.47 1.80
CA ALA A 194 12.38 6.11 0.94
C ALA A 194 11.28 7.18 0.86
N VAL A 195 11.41 8.29 1.60
CA VAL A 195 10.44 9.40 1.58
C VAL A 195 10.44 10.09 0.22
N ALA A 196 9.25 10.41 -0.27
CA ALA A 196 8.95 10.99 -1.58
C ALA A 196 9.35 10.11 -2.78
N LYS A 197 9.53 8.79 -2.56
CA LYS A 197 9.90 7.83 -3.60
C LYS A 197 8.78 6.88 -3.99
N ALA A 198 8.87 6.39 -5.23
CA ALA A 198 7.94 5.40 -5.78
C ALA A 198 8.73 4.24 -6.40
N PHE A 199 8.60 3.05 -5.81
CA PHE A 199 9.33 1.85 -6.20
C PHE A 199 8.43 0.89 -6.97
N GLY A 200 8.85 0.46 -8.17
CA GLY A 200 8.40 -0.78 -8.76
C GLY A 200 9.08 -1.95 -8.05
N ILE A 201 8.37 -3.08 -7.82
CA ILE A 201 8.92 -4.24 -7.12
C ILE A 201 8.45 -5.56 -7.73
N SER A 202 9.38 -6.51 -7.85
CA SER A 202 9.15 -7.90 -8.28
C SER A 202 10.11 -8.87 -7.59
N SER A 203 9.84 -10.19 -7.67
CA SER A 203 10.76 -11.27 -7.26
C SER A 203 11.10 -12.15 -8.45
#